data_d3b14f6ae9485d6e06afbd1aa200bc04
#
_entry.id   d3b14f6ae9485d6e06afbd1aa200bc04
#
_cell.length_a   1.000
_cell.length_b   1.000
_cell.length_c   1.000
_cell.angle_alpha   90.00
_cell.angle_beta   90.00
_cell.angle_gamma   90.00
#
_symmetry.space_group_name_H-M   'P 1'
#
loop_
_entity.id
_entity.type
_entity.pdbx_description
1 polymer ?
#
loop_
_entity_poly.entity_id
_entity_poly.type
_entity_poly.pdbx_seq_one_letter_code
_entity_poly.pdbx_strand_id
1 'polypeptide(L)'
;MGRSRARPAQVDRCKAASKCPYCGARNGPVRKVAGAGALKLSHEKWRGVKREDLLDDDEFSAYAESLESALGASADLRNALGCGGDTEKKRRLEAEEKSVPTSATATKAPPTVLSPVDVRAILEKISDDDCDLLWIDPRVGRPENLVLKTLLVPPTPIRPSVAVDSPGGGGSNEDDLTIKLQEIIDVNSALRQAIRKGGSMKMIVEGWNFLQVQVALYLNGEVPGLQPRNAPAAKPIRGLCQRLKGKSGRFRGNLSGKRVDFSARTVISPDPNLRVDQVGVPQEVAKIMTYPEKVNAQNLEKLQKLVVAGQKQWPGANYVEIANHDDPGAGDRPPFKKSLLYGDRARIAKELRVGDVVERHMQDGDVVLFNRQPSLHKLSIMSHEVKVMPWRTFRFNECVSVWKPTTGLGGPDQT
;
A
#
# COMPACT_ATOMS: atom_id res chain seq x y z
N MET A 1 -13.27 -14.53 -21.73
CA MET A 1 -12.68 -14.11 -23.02
C MET A 1 -11.18 -13.92 -22.80
N GLY A 2 -10.36 -14.82 -23.34
CA GLY A 2 -8.91 -14.79 -23.16
C GLY A 2 -8.29 -13.64 -23.96
N ARG A 3 -7.76 -12.65 -23.29
CA ARG A 3 -6.94 -11.60 -23.92
C ARG A 3 -5.67 -12.28 -24.45
N SER A 4 -5.50 -12.32 -25.76
CA SER A 4 -4.27 -12.81 -26.36
C SER A 4 -3.12 -11.91 -25.91
N ARG A 5 -2.07 -12.50 -25.32
CA ARG A 5 -0.83 -11.78 -25.03
C ARG A 5 -0.33 -11.16 -26.33
N ALA A 6 -0.10 -9.84 -26.35
CA ALA A 6 0.52 -9.17 -27.48
C ALA A 6 1.79 -9.94 -27.88
N ARG A 7 1.90 -10.27 -29.18
CA ARG A 7 3.05 -11.03 -29.66
C ARG A 7 4.32 -10.22 -29.46
N PRO A 8 5.46 -10.85 -29.10
CA PRO A 8 6.74 -10.13 -28.89
C PRO A 8 7.11 -9.16 -30.02
N ALA A 9 6.75 -9.50 -31.27
CA ALA A 9 6.97 -8.65 -32.43
C ALA A 9 6.20 -7.31 -32.41
N GLN A 10 5.06 -7.22 -31.71
CA GLN A 10 4.31 -5.96 -31.57
C GLN A 10 4.97 -5.04 -30.53
N VAL A 11 5.45 -5.62 -29.44
CA VAL A 11 6.20 -4.87 -28.41
C VAL A 11 7.51 -4.32 -29.00
N ASP A 12 8.17 -5.06 -29.89
CA ASP A 12 9.41 -4.60 -30.54
C ASP A 12 9.15 -3.46 -31.53
N ARG A 13 7.98 -3.40 -32.16
CA ARG A 13 7.57 -2.28 -33.02
C ARG A 13 7.26 -0.99 -32.22
N CYS A 14 6.87 -1.12 -30.95
CA CYS A 14 6.64 0.01 -30.06
C CYS A 14 7.94 0.55 -29.44
N LYS A 15 9.09 -0.11 -29.64
CA LYS A 15 10.38 0.43 -29.18
C LYS A 15 10.75 1.66 -30.03
N ALA A 16 11.17 2.71 -29.34
CA ALA A 16 11.58 3.94 -30.00
C ALA A 16 12.73 3.66 -30.99
N ALA A 17 12.48 3.89 -32.28
CA ALA A 17 13.53 3.91 -33.28
C ALA A 17 14.43 5.13 -33.05
N SER A 18 15.71 5.04 -33.44
CA SER A 18 16.66 6.16 -33.31
C SER A 18 16.26 7.40 -34.13
N LYS A 19 15.49 7.19 -35.19
CA LYS A 19 14.87 8.26 -35.99
C LYS A 19 13.41 7.93 -36.23
N CYS A 20 12.55 8.93 -36.18
CA CYS A 20 11.15 8.77 -36.51
C CYS A 20 10.99 8.45 -38.01
N PRO A 21 10.28 7.39 -38.40
CA PRO A 21 10.11 7.02 -39.82
C PRO A 21 9.25 8.03 -40.59
N TYR A 22 8.46 8.86 -39.95
CA TYR A 22 7.55 9.82 -40.56
C TYR A 22 8.14 11.22 -40.73
N CYS A 23 8.73 11.76 -39.69
CA CYS A 23 9.25 13.14 -39.70
C CYS A 23 10.78 13.21 -39.68
N GLY A 24 11.49 12.08 -39.61
CA GLY A 24 12.95 12.04 -39.56
C GLY A 24 13.57 12.53 -38.25
N ALA A 25 12.77 13.07 -37.32
CA ALA A 25 13.26 13.59 -36.05
C ALA A 25 13.99 12.49 -35.23
N ARG A 26 15.07 12.90 -34.55
CA ARG A 26 15.85 11.99 -33.73
C ARG A 26 15.12 11.65 -32.43
N ASN A 27 15.05 10.38 -32.10
CA ASN A 27 14.52 9.85 -30.85
C ASN A 27 15.67 9.33 -29.99
N GLY A 28 15.75 9.79 -28.75
CA GLY A 28 16.69 9.27 -27.77
C GLY A 28 15.98 8.58 -26.61
N PRO A 29 16.70 7.82 -25.79
CA PRO A 29 16.11 7.22 -24.60
C PRO A 29 15.74 8.29 -23.58
N VAL A 30 14.55 8.13 -22.99
CA VAL A 30 14.11 8.93 -21.85
C VAL A 30 14.53 8.22 -20.57
N ARG A 31 15.26 8.92 -19.70
CA ARG A 31 15.76 8.40 -18.43
C ARG A 31 15.26 9.19 -17.26
N LYS A 32 15.01 8.51 -16.18
CA LYS A 32 14.75 9.10 -14.88
C LYS A 32 16.07 9.51 -14.24
N VAL A 33 16.23 10.79 -13.95
CA VAL A 33 17.36 11.33 -13.19
C VAL A 33 16.84 11.79 -11.84
N ALA A 34 17.33 11.17 -10.78
CA ALA A 34 17.05 11.55 -9.40
C ALA A 34 18.37 11.97 -8.74
N GLY A 35 18.43 13.18 -8.22
CA GLY A 35 19.60 13.69 -7.53
C GLY A 35 19.42 15.15 -7.11
N ALA A 36 20.21 15.61 -6.16
CA ALA A 36 20.18 16.98 -5.62
C ALA A 36 18.78 17.48 -5.22
N GLY A 37 17.93 16.56 -4.69
CA GLY A 37 16.57 16.92 -4.26
C GLY A 37 15.57 17.15 -5.38
N ALA A 38 15.88 16.77 -6.62
CA ALA A 38 14.97 16.87 -7.75
C ALA A 38 14.77 15.53 -8.47
N LEU A 39 13.57 15.32 -8.98
CA LEU A 39 13.21 14.18 -9.82
C LEU A 39 12.85 14.70 -11.20
N LYS A 40 13.65 14.37 -12.20
CA LYS A 40 13.50 14.87 -13.56
C LYS A 40 13.50 13.75 -14.58
N LEU A 41 12.85 13.95 -15.71
CA LEU A 41 13.00 13.13 -16.89
C LEU A 41 14.00 13.78 -17.82
N SER A 42 14.99 13.01 -18.24
CA SER A 42 16.05 13.46 -19.16
C SER A 42 15.87 12.72 -20.48
N HIS A 43 15.73 13.48 -21.57
CA HIS A 43 15.65 12.96 -22.91
C HIS A 43 17.02 13.11 -23.58
N GLU A 44 17.69 12.01 -23.84
CA GLU A 44 19.02 11.96 -24.45
C GLU A 44 18.87 11.87 -25.99
N LYS A 45 18.32 12.94 -26.60
CA LYS A 45 17.97 12.98 -28.03
C LYS A 45 19.19 12.74 -28.94
N TRP A 46 20.36 13.27 -28.56
CA TRP A 46 21.59 13.21 -29.34
C TRP A 46 22.60 12.15 -28.84
N ARG A 47 22.14 11.15 -28.11
CA ARG A 47 23.02 10.12 -27.59
C ARG A 47 23.64 9.28 -28.71
N GLY A 48 24.99 9.19 -28.71
CA GLY A 48 25.74 8.40 -29.68
C GLY A 48 25.89 9.05 -31.08
N VAL A 49 25.50 10.31 -31.21
CA VAL A 49 25.76 11.09 -32.43
C VAL A 49 27.15 11.67 -32.35
N LYS A 50 27.89 11.63 -33.47
CA LYS A 50 29.22 12.26 -33.58
C LYS A 50 29.07 13.79 -33.57
N ARG A 51 30.09 14.49 -33.08
CA ARG A 51 30.07 15.96 -32.97
C ARG A 51 29.94 16.66 -34.32
N GLU A 52 30.52 16.07 -35.36
CA GLU A 52 30.44 16.57 -36.74
C GLU A 52 28.98 16.60 -37.24
N ASP A 53 28.24 15.55 -36.97
CA ASP A 53 26.82 15.44 -37.34
C ASP A 53 25.89 16.30 -36.48
N LEU A 54 26.37 16.81 -35.32
CA LEU A 54 25.60 17.68 -34.44
C LEU A 54 25.64 19.14 -34.87
N LEU A 55 26.73 19.56 -35.53
CA LEU A 55 26.89 20.94 -35.99
C LEU A 55 25.98 21.25 -37.19
N ASP A 56 25.59 20.24 -37.93
CA ASP A 56 24.68 20.35 -39.11
C ASP A 56 23.20 20.19 -38.71
N ASP A 57 22.87 20.01 -37.40
CA ASP A 57 21.51 19.83 -36.92
C ASP A 57 20.94 21.16 -36.39
N ASP A 58 20.01 21.77 -37.13
CA ASP A 58 19.38 23.06 -36.79
C ASP A 58 18.70 23.06 -35.42
N GLU A 59 18.13 21.88 -34.98
CA GLU A 59 17.53 21.75 -33.66
C GLU A 59 18.59 21.74 -32.54
N PHE A 60 19.80 21.26 -32.83
CA PHE A 60 20.90 21.28 -31.87
C PHE A 60 21.49 22.67 -31.70
N SER A 61 21.66 23.40 -32.81
CA SER A 61 22.17 24.76 -32.77
C SER A 61 21.20 25.70 -32.00
N ALA A 62 19.91 25.65 -32.27
CA ALA A 62 18.89 26.39 -31.53
C ALA A 62 18.85 26.04 -30.02
N TYR A 63 19.05 24.77 -29.69
CA TYR A 63 19.15 24.35 -28.28
C TYR A 63 20.44 24.82 -27.61
N ALA A 64 21.56 24.78 -28.30
CA ALA A 64 22.84 25.29 -27.81
C ALA A 64 22.79 26.80 -27.54
N GLU A 65 22.20 27.56 -28.45
CA GLU A 65 21.99 29.02 -28.29
C GLU A 65 21.08 29.34 -27.09
N SER A 66 20.01 28.56 -26.90
CA SER A 66 19.12 28.71 -25.73
C SER A 66 19.83 28.43 -24.41
N LEU A 67 20.74 27.45 -24.37
CA LEU A 67 21.58 27.14 -23.23
C LEU A 67 22.62 28.23 -22.93
N GLU A 68 23.26 28.71 -23.96
CA GLU A 68 24.26 29.81 -23.84
C GLU A 68 23.60 31.09 -23.33
N SER A 69 22.42 31.43 -23.84
CA SER A 69 21.65 32.58 -23.36
C SER A 69 21.21 32.43 -21.91
N ALA A 70 20.80 31.22 -21.49
CA ALA A 70 20.43 30.90 -20.09
C ALA A 70 21.65 30.92 -19.15
N LEU A 71 22.82 30.51 -19.60
CA LEU A 71 24.08 30.54 -18.87
C LEU A 71 24.63 31.99 -18.80
N GLY A 72 24.55 32.75 -19.86
CA GLY A 72 24.91 34.16 -19.92
C GLY A 72 24.09 35.02 -18.95
N ALA A 73 22.76 34.88 -18.98
CA ALA A 73 21.85 35.55 -18.04
C ALA A 73 22.15 35.17 -16.57
N SER A 74 22.59 33.95 -16.30
CA SER A 74 23.03 33.50 -14.96
C SER A 74 24.34 34.12 -14.52
N ALA A 75 25.26 34.44 -15.44
CA ALA A 75 26.54 35.13 -15.17
C ALA A 75 26.33 36.63 -14.90
N ASP A 76 25.50 37.30 -15.68
CA ASP A 76 25.14 38.69 -15.50
C ASP A 76 24.40 38.95 -14.17
N LEU A 77 23.53 38.07 -13.75
CA LEU A 77 22.88 38.10 -12.43
C LEU A 77 23.88 37.94 -11.26
N ARG A 78 24.94 37.15 -11.43
CA ARG A 78 26.01 37.00 -10.42
C ARG A 78 26.83 38.28 -10.29
N ASN A 79 27.10 38.97 -11.40
CA ASN A 79 27.82 40.21 -11.39
C ASN A 79 27.00 41.38 -10.82
N ALA A 80 25.70 41.41 -11.07
CA ALA A 80 24.78 42.42 -10.55
C ALA A 80 24.50 42.29 -9.03
N LEU A 81 24.61 41.09 -8.45
CA LEU A 81 24.34 40.81 -7.03
C LEU A 81 25.54 41.05 -6.10
N GLY A 82 26.72 41.50 -6.60
CA GLY A 82 27.83 41.96 -5.76
C GLY A 82 28.33 40.99 -4.67
N CYS A 83 28.16 39.70 -4.84
CA CYS A 83 28.61 38.70 -3.87
C CYS A 83 30.12 38.44 -3.98
N GLY A 84 30.89 39.45 -3.56
CA GLY A 84 32.30 39.30 -3.33
C GLY A 84 32.55 38.94 -1.88
N GLY A 85 33.06 37.74 -1.64
CA GLY A 85 33.62 37.40 -0.35
C GLY A 85 33.25 36.04 0.21
N ASP A 86 33.70 34.97 -0.44
CA ASP A 86 33.95 33.66 0.24
C ASP A 86 34.82 32.80 -0.69
N THR A 87 36.09 32.71 -0.37
CA THR A 87 37.09 31.96 -1.14
C THR A 87 36.79 30.45 -1.26
N GLU A 88 36.06 29.90 -0.33
CA GLU A 88 35.68 28.49 -0.31
C GLU A 88 34.47 28.18 -1.20
N LYS A 89 33.54 29.13 -1.28
CA LYS A 89 32.39 29.08 -2.20
C LYS A 89 32.83 29.26 -3.64
N LYS A 90 33.87 30.10 -3.85
CA LYS A 90 34.51 30.33 -5.15
C LYS A 90 35.24 29.07 -5.66
N ARG A 91 35.95 28.33 -4.78
CA ARG A 91 36.57 27.05 -5.12
C ARG A 91 35.56 25.96 -5.45
N ARG A 92 34.38 25.95 -4.78
CA ARG A 92 33.31 24.99 -5.05
C ARG A 92 32.61 25.31 -6.36
N LEU A 93 32.39 26.57 -6.65
CA LEU A 93 31.84 27.06 -7.93
C LEU A 93 32.82 26.83 -9.09
N GLU A 94 34.13 27.04 -8.88
CA GLU A 94 35.17 26.73 -9.87
C GLU A 94 35.34 25.23 -10.09
N ALA A 95 35.02 24.37 -9.09
CA ALA A 95 34.99 22.95 -9.24
C ALA A 95 33.71 22.48 -9.98
N GLU A 96 32.56 23.17 -9.81
CA GLU A 96 31.35 22.96 -10.59
C GLU A 96 31.49 23.59 -12.02
N GLU A 97 32.15 24.71 -12.19
CA GLU A 97 32.50 25.28 -13.51
C GLU A 97 33.49 24.39 -14.29
N LYS A 98 34.40 23.69 -13.62
CA LYS A 98 35.26 22.69 -14.25
C LYS A 98 34.48 21.38 -14.59
N SER A 99 33.31 21.18 -14.05
CA SER A 99 32.42 20.09 -14.42
C SER A 99 31.45 20.44 -15.55
N VAL A 100 31.33 21.72 -15.92
CA VAL A 100 30.66 22.14 -17.15
C VAL A 100 31.68 22.01 -18.29
N PRO A 101 31.46 21.12 -19.27
CA PRO A 101 32.45 20.88 -20.31
C PRO A 101 32.60 22.13 -21.16
N THR A 102 33.74 22.85 -20.96
CA THR A 102 34.22 23.83 -21.91
C THR A 102 34.28 23.20 -23.30
N SER A 103 33.91 23.91 -24.33
CA SER A 103 33.66 23.50 -25.71
C SER A 103 34.66 22.54 -26.37
N ALA A 104 35.83 22.31 -25.77
CA ALA A 104 36.88 21.45 -26.32
C ALA A 104 36.86 19.98 -25.87
N THR A 105 36.16 19.60 -24.76
CA THR A 105 36.21 18.23 -24.20
C THR A 105 34.85 17.55 -24.09
N ALA A 106 33.76 18.20 -24.44
CA ALA A 106 32.40 17.62 -24.35
C ALA A 106 32.12 16.68 -25.53
N THR A 107 32.37 15.39 -25.36
CA THR A 107 32.03 14.34 -26.32
C THR A 107 30.55 13.95 -26.33
N LYS A 108 29.71 14.61 -25.52
CA LYS A 108 28.27 14.28 -25.42
C LYS A 108 27.43 15.57 -25.34
N ALA A 109 26.44 15.64 -26.21
CA ALA A 109 25.43 16.71 -26.13
C ALA A 109 24.66 16.64 -24.80
N PRO A 110 24.35 17.78 -24.19
CA PRO A 110 23.61 17.79 -22.93
C PRO A 110 22.19 17.21 -23.10
N PRO A 111 21.70 16.47 -22.10
CA PRO A 111 20.34 15.89 -22.18
C PRO A 111 19.28 16.98 -21.99
N THR A 112 18.23 16.94 -22.78
CA THR A 112 17.07 17.82 -22.61
C THR A 112 16.24 17.37 -21.40
N VAL A 113 15.95 18.27 -20.48
CA VAL A 113 15.09 18.00 -19.33
C VAL A 113 13.64 18.24 -19.72
N LEU A 114 12.80 17.19 -19.61
CA LEU A 114 11.37 17.29 -19.86
C LEU A 114 10.64 17.73 -18.58
N SER A 115 9.87 18.82 -18.68
CA SER A 115 8.97 19.23 -17.61
C SER A 115 7.71 18.36 -17.59
N PRO A 116 6.98 18.26 -16.46
CA PRO A 116 5.68 17.54 -16.41
C PRO A 116 4.66 18.10 -17.42
N VAL A 117 4.72 19.37 -17.76
CA VAL A 117 3.85 20.00 -18.76
C VAL A 117 4.16 19.48 -20.16
N ASP A 118 5.44 19.39 -20.50
CA ASP A 118 5.89 18.87 -21.81
C ASP A 118 5.52 17.40 -21.95
N VAL A 119 5.75 16.60 -20.89
CA VAL A 119 5.35 15.19 -20.86
C VAL A 119 3.86 15.04 -21.08
N ARG A 120 3.06 15.87 -20.44
CA ARG A 120 1.61 15.85 -20.60
C ARG A 120 1.21 16.21 -22.03
N ALA A 121 1.77 17.27 -22.61
CA ALA A 121 1.49 17.66 -23.98
C ALA A 121 1.86 16.58 -25.01
N ILE A 122 2.91 15.78 -24.72
CA ILE A 122 3.28 14.62 -25.53
C ILE A 122 2.22 13.51 -25.38
N LEU A 123 1.78 13.21 -24.17
CA LEU A 123 0.80 12.15 -23.90
C LEU A 123 -0.60 12.49 -24.43
N GLU A 124 -0.98 13.77 -24.47
CA GLU A 124 -2.24 14.26 -25.04
C GLU A 124 -2.32 14.04 -26.56
N LYS A 125 -1.17 13.93 -27.25
CA LYS A 125 -1.10 13.69 -28.69
C LYS A 125 -1.34 12.25 -29.10
N ILE A 126 -1.38 11.31 -28.14
CA ILE A 126 -1.62 9.88 -28.40
C ILE A 126 -3.10 9.71 -28.80
N SER A 127 -3.34 9.09 -29.97
CA SER A 127 -4.69 8.80 -30.46
C SER A 127 -5.37 7.68 -29.66
N ASP A 128 -6.70 7.58 -29.74
CA ASP A 128 -7.42 6.52 -29.06
C ASP A 128 -7.10 5.13 -29.64
N ASP A 129 -6.84 5.06 -30.96
CA ASP A 129 -6.41 3.82 -31.63
C ASP A 129 -5.04 3.35 -31.14
N ASP A 130 -4.10 4.30 -30.89
CA ASP A 130 -2.79 3.98 -30.31
C ASP A 130 -2.92 3.55 -28.83
N CYS A 131 -3.89 4.10 -28.11
CA CYS A 131 -4.17 3.68 -26.74
C CYS A 131 -4.58 2.20 -26.66
N ASP A 132 -5.39 1.73 -27.60
CA ASP A 132 -5.79 0.31 -27.68
C ASP A 132 -4.57 -0.59 -27.96
N LEU A 133 -3.63 -0.15 -28.82
CA LEU A 133 -2.37 -0.86 -29.05
C LEU A 133 -1.47 -0.91 -27.81
N LEU A 134 -1.50 0.13 -26.99
CA LEU A 134 -0.77 0.23 -25.72
C LEU A 134 -1.47 -0.49 -24.55
N TRP A 135 -2.65 -1.10 -24.79
CA TRP A 135 -3.47 -1.74 -23.76
C TRP A 135 -4.00 -0.78 -22.69
N ILE A 136 -4.17 0.47 -23.06
CA ILE A 136 -4.77 1.51 -22.25
C ILE A 136 -6.20 1.73 -22.79
N ASP A 137 -7.21 1.47 -21.96
CA ASP A 137 -8.60 1.77 -22.35
C ASP A 137 -8.85 3.29 -22.21
N PRO A 138 -9.05 4.02 -23.32
CA PRO A 138 -9.24 5.47 -23.29
C PRO A 138 -10.52 5.88 -22.54
N ARG A 139 -11.49 4.98 -22.37
CA ARG A 139 -12.73 5.23 -21.59
C ARG A 139 -12.50 5.22 -20.09
N VAL A 140 -11.52 4.43 -19.63
CA VAL A 140 -11.17 4.33 -18.21
C VAL A 140 -10.12 5.37 -17.81
N GLY A 141 -9.14 5.62 -18.67
CA GLY A 141 -8.11 6.61 -18.40
C GLY A 141 -7.15 6.80 -19.55
N ARG A 142 -7.06 8.01 -20.05
CA ARG A 142 -6.12 8.39 -21.10
C ARG A 142 -4.70 8.53 -20.55
N PRO A 143 -3.66 8.37 -21.41
CA PRO A 143 -2.25 8.46 -20.99
C PRO A 143 -1.88 9.76 -20.29
N GLU A 144 -2.47 10.89 -20.63
CA GLU A 144 -2.23 12.18 -20.00
C GLU A 144 -2.62 12.23 -18.51
N ASN A 145 -3.50 11.34 -18.08
CA ASN A 145 -3.90 11.21 -16.67
C ASN A 145 -2.80 10.59 -15.79
N LEU A 146 -1.74 10.02 -16.38
CA LEU A 146 -0.56 9.60 -15.64
C LEU A 146 0.20 10.79 -15.03
N VAL A 147 0.03 11.99 -15.61
CA VAL A 147 0.50 13.23 -15.02
C VAL A 147 -0.57 13.78 -14.07
N LEU A 148 -0.37 13.61 -12.79
CA LEU A 148 -1.35 13.96 -11.77
C LEU A 148 -1.55 15.47 -11.67
N LYS A 149 -2.79 15.94 -11.81
CA LYS A 149 -3.22 17.32 -11.52
C LYS A 149 -3.76 17.47 -10.11
N THR A 150 -4.41 16.42 -9.64
CA THR A 150 -5.06 16.34 -8.34
C THR A 150 -4.61 15.10 -7.61
N LEU A 151 -4.50 15.18 -6.30
CA LEU A 151 -4.14 14.08 -5.43
C LEU A 151 -5.36 13.68 -4.60
N LEU A 152 -5.74 12.41 -4.66
CA LEU A 152 -6.81 11.88 -3.81
C LEU A 152 -6.31 11.77 -2.38
N VAL A 153 -7.06 12.35 -1.45
CA VAL A 153 -6.79 12.23 -0.02
C VAL A 153 -7.52 11.01 0.53
N PRO A 154 -6.81 10.02 1.06
CA PRO A 154 -7.44 8.84 1.64
C PRO A 154 -8.22 9.20 2.89
N PRO A 155 -9.32 8.47 3.20
CA PRO A 155 -10.10 8.69 4.42
C PRO A 155 -9.28 8.35 5.67
N THR A 156 -9.70 8.89 6.81
CA THR A 156 -9.02 8.73 8.10
C THR A 156 -8.77 7.28 8.54
N PRO A 157 -9.65 6.29 8.28
CA PRO A 157 -9.37 4.90 8.63
C PRO A 157 -8.12 4.29 7.94
N ILE A 158 -7.73 4.81 6.77
CA ILE A 158 -6.50 4.37 6.06
C ILE A 158 -5.23 4.97 6.68
N ARG A 159 -5.36 6.12 7.35
CA ARG A 159 -4.27 6.88 7.98
C ARG A 159 -4.64 7.30 9.42
N PRO A 160 -4.88 6.33 10.31
CA PRO A 160 -5.36 6.62 11.67
C PRO A 160 -4.29 7.35 12.49
N SER A 161 -4.75 8.26 13.35
CA SER A 161 -3.92 8.89 14.38
C SER A 161 -3.97 8.05 15.66
N VAL A 162 -2.84 7.85 16.29
CA VAL A 162 -2.73 7.09 17.53
C VAL A 162 -2.39 8.05 18.67
N ALA A 163 -3.23 8.10 19.70
CA ALA A 163 -2.93 8.86 20.90
C ALA A 163 -1.71 8.25 21.61
N VAL A 164 -0.81 9.11 22.09
CA VAL A 164 0.35 8.72 22.90
C VAL A 164 0.07 9.08 24.34
N ASP A 165 0.00 8.06 25.21
CA ASP A 165 -0.11 8.25 26.65
C ASP A 165 1.24 8.74 27.20
N SER A 166 1.44 10.06 27.17
CA SER A 166 2.60 10.71 27.82
C SER A 166 2.15 11.32 29.13
N PRO A 167 2.89 11.10 30.24
CA PRO A 167 2.63 11.77 31.51
C PRO A 167 2.95 13.27 31.36
N GLY A 168 1.98 14.08 30.93
CA GLY A 168 2.16 15.51 30.77
C GLY A 168 1.50 16.20 29.59
N GLY A 169 0.77 15.49 28.75
CA GLY A 169 0.02 16.09 27.64
C GLY A 169 -0.25 15.12 26.51
N GLY A 170 -1.49 15.00 26.11
CA GLY A 170 -1.92 14.11 25.04
C GLY A 170 -1.37 14.55 23.69
N GLY A 171 -0.25 13.97 23.27
CA GLY A 171 0.23 14.04 21.88
C GLY A 171 -0.41 12.95 21.03
N SER A 172 -0.60 13.18 19.74
CA SER A 172 -0.98 12.12 18.78
C SER A 172 0.19 11.83 17.85
N ASN A 173 0.41 10.54 17.58
CA ASN A 173 1.28 10.11 16.50
C ASN A 173 0.47 10.01 15.22
N GLU A 174 0.85 10.85 14.25
CA GLU A 174 0.22 10.87 12.96
C GLU A 174 0.83 9.80 12.03
N ASP A 175 0.01 9.29 11.13
CA ASP A 175 0.45 8.33 10.12
C ASP A 175 1.38 8.99 9.09
N ASP A 176 2.34 8.23 8.54
CA ASP A 176 3.31 8.70 7.54
C ASP A 176 2.63 9.37 6.33
N LEU A 177 1.46 8.87 5.91
CA LEU A 177 0.69 9.48 4.82
C LEU A 177 0.13 10.85 5.21
N THR A 178 -0.31 11.02 6.44
CA THR A 178 -0.83 12.31 6.95
C THR A 178 0.29 13.35 6.98
N ILE A 179 1.47 12.98 7.48
CA ILE A 179 2.64 13.86 7.50
C ILE A 179 3.02 14.29 6.07
N LYS A 180 3.06 13.35 5.13
CA LYS A 180 3.38 13.68 3.72
C LYS A 180 2.33 14.53 3.04
N LEU A 181 1.05 14.30 3.32
CA LEU A 181 -0.03 15.16 2.82
C LEU A 181 0.07 16.59 3.36
N GLN A 182 0.42 16.75 4.65
CA GLN A 182 0.66 18.06 5.26
C GLN A 182 1.82 18.78 4.55
N GLU A 183 2.96 18.11 4.37
CA GLU A 183 4.10 18.69 3.64
C GLU A 183 3.72 19.11 2.21
N ILE A 184 2.93 18.31 1.49
CA ILE A 184 2.45 18.65 0.14
C ILE A 184 1.56 19.91 0.16
N ILE A 185 0.65 20.02 1.14
CA ILE A 185 -0.23 21.19 1.29
C ILE A 185 0.58 22.45 1.60
N ASP A 186 1.56 22.35 2.49
CA ASP A 186 2.40 23.48 2.89
C ASP A 186 3.23 23.98 1.72
N VAL A 187 3.89 23.07 0.99
CA VAL A 187 4.67 23.42 -0.21
C VAL A 187 3.78 24.01 -1.30
N ASN A 188 2.60 23.44 -1.54
CA ASN A 188 1.65 23.95 -2.52
C ASN A 188 1.13 25.36 -2.15
N SER A 189 0.88 25.60 -0.87
CA SER A 189 0.45 26.91 -0.35
C SER A 189 1.55 27.97 -0.49
N ALA A 190 2.79 27.59 -0.16
CA ALA A 190 3.96 28.45 -0.35
C ALA A 190 4.17 28.79 -1.83
N LEU A 191 4.05 27.82 -2.73
CA LEU A 191 4.18 28.00 -4.17
C LEU A 191 3.08 28.92 -4.72
N ARG A 192 1.82 28.74 -4.32
CA ARG A 192 0.71 29.63 -4.69
C ARG A 192 0.96 31.08 -4.22
N GLN A 193 1.49 31.23 -3.01
CA GLN A 193 1.83 32.55 -2.48
C GLN A 193 2.97 33.21 -3.26
N ALA A 194 4.02 32.44 -3.62
CA ALA A 194 5.12 32.94 -4.44
C ALA A 194 4.66 33.43 -5.81
N ILE A 195 3.77 32.66 -6.47
CA ILE A 195 3.16 33.03 -7.75
C ILE A 195 2.35 34.33 -7.62
N ARG A 196 1.48 34.42 -6.59
CA ARG A 196 0.64 35.63 -6.36
C ARG A 196 1.45 36.90 -6.05
N LYS A 197 2.60 36.75 -5.37
CA LYS A 197 3.49 37.86 -5.02
C LYS A 197 4.46 38.22 -6.13
N GLY A 198 4.42 37.54 -7.29
CA GLY A 198 5.36 37.82 -8.40
C GLY A 198 6.79 37.41 -8.07
N GLY A 199 6.97 36.30 -7.34
CA GLY A 199 8.28 35.76 -7.00
C GLY A 199 9.13 35.45 -8.24
N SER A 200 10.46 35.38 -8.06
CA SER A 200 11.38 35.08 -9.16
C SER A 200 11.06 33.72 -9.79
N MET A 201 11.17 33.60 -11.11
CA MET A 201 10.91 32.38 -11.85
C MET A 201 11.73 31.19 -11.32
N LYS A 202 12.97 31.44 -10.89
CA LYS A 202 13.85 30.44 -10.29
C LYS A 202 13.23 29.83 -9.02
N MET A 203 12.72 30.69 -8.14
CA MET A 203 12.08 30.26 -6.89
C MET A 203 10.81 29.43 -7.14
N ILE A 204 10.03 29.84 -8.16
CA ILE A 204 8.80 29.12 -8.55
C ILE A 204 9.16 27.71 -9.08
N VAL A 205 10.17 27.63 -9.96
CA VAL A 205 10.62 26.33 -10.53
C VAL A 205 11.22 25.40 -9.46
N GLU A 206 12.00 25.96 -8.53
CA GLU A 206 12.55 25.20 -7.40
C GLU A 206 11.42 24.68 -6.49
N GLY A 207 10.44 25.52 -6.14
CA GLY A 207 9.27 25.12 -5.37
C GLY A 207 8.44 24.03 -6.06
N TRP A 208 8.26 24.15 -7.39
CA TRP A 208 7.58 23.13 -8.17
C TRP A 208 8.33 21.78 -8.19
N ASN A 209 9.64 21.81 -8.42
CA ASN A 209 10.46 20.60 -8.36
C ASN A 209 10.39 19.94 -6.98
N PHE A 210 10.38 20.74 -5.91
CA PHE A 210 10.24 20.23 -4.56
C PHE A 210 8.85 19.61 -4.30
N LEU A 211 7.77 20.24 -4.79
CA LEU A 211 6.43 19.67 -4.73
C LEU A 211 6.36 18.31 -5.44
N GLN A 212 6.97 18.20 -6.61
CA GLN A 212 7.03 16.94 -7.36
C GLN A 212 7.77 15.85 -6.59
N VAL A 213 8.83 16.18 -5.87
CA VAL A 213 9.55 15.25 -4.99
C VAL A 213 8.67 14.79 -3.84
N GLN A 214 7.94 15.70 -3.19
CA GLN A 214 7.05 15.33 -2.08
C GLN A 214 5.93 14.40 -2.55
N VAL A 215 5.31 14.67 -3.70
CA VAL A 215 4.30 13.78 -4.29
C VAL A 215 4.91 12.42 -4.66
N ALA A 216 6.12 12.39 -5.22
CA ALA A 216 6.81 11.14 -5.53
C ALA A 216 7.10 10.31 -4.28
N LEU A 217 7.52 10.93 -3.18
CA LEU A 217 7.74 10.27 -1.88
C LEU A 217 6.44 9.78 -1.23
N TYR A 218 5.34 10.50 -1.43
CA TYR A 218 4.02 10.05 -1.00
C TYR A 218 3.60 8.76 -1.70
N LEU A 219 3.87 8.65 -3.01
CA LEU A 219 3.58 7.44 -3.79
C LEU A 219 4.58 6.32 -3.47
N ASN A 220 5.88 6.66 -3.42
CA ASN A 220 6.94 5.69 -3.18
C ASN A 220 8.03 6.32 -2.29
N GLY A 221 8.09 5.92 -1.03
CA GLY A 221 9.10 6.37 -0.06
C GLY A 221 10.53 5.91 -0.36
N GLU A 222 10.72 4.92 -1.25
CA GLU A 222 12.03 4.34 -1.60
C GLU A 222 12.49 4.75 -3.00
N VAL A 223 12.37 6.04 -3.34
CA VAL A 223 12.86 6.51 -4.65
C VAL A 223 14.39 6.60 -4.64
N PRO A 224 15.11 5.85 -5.52
CA PRO A 224 16.55 5.91 -5.58
C PRO A 224 17.05 7.33 -5.90
N GLY A 225 18.05 7.79 -5.17
CA GLY A 225 18.68 9.12 -5.37
C GLY A 225 18.01 10.28 -4.64
N LEU A 226 16.84 10.10 -4.02
CA LEU A 226 16.19 11.12 -3.21
C LEU A 226 16.43 10.95 -1.70
N GLN A 227 16.87 9.78 -1.28
CA GLN A 227 17.23 9.57 0.12
C GLN A 227 18.53 10.29 0.45
N PRO A 228 18.59 11.09 1.52
CA PRO A 228 19.82 11.71 1.96
C PRO A 228 20.84 10.62 2.34
N ARG A 229 22.01 10.62 1.69
CA ARG A 229 23.08 9.61 1.90
C ARG A 229 23.59 9.56 3.34
N ASN A 230 23.41 10.62 4.11
CA ASN A 230 23.96 10.80 5.47
C ASN A 230 22.87 10.96 6.54
N ALA A 231 21.59 10.66 6.26
CA ALA A 231 20.59 10.65 7.32
C ALA A 231 20.91 9.50 8.29
N PRO A 232 21.05 9.77 9.61
CA PRO A 232 21.06 8.69 10.58
C PRO A 232 19.81 7.84 10.30
N ALA A 233 19.89 6.55 10.56
CA ALA A 233 18.91 5.51 10.22
C ALA A 233 17.47 5.85 10.67
N ALA A 234 16.92 6.92 10.14
CA ALA A 234 15.52 7.29 10.29
C ALA A 234 14.68 6.23 9.61
N LYS A 235 13.67 5.76 10.30
CA LYS A 235 12.70 4.80 9.77
C LYS A 235 12.20 5.28 8.40
N PRO A 236 12.34 4.47 7.34
CA PRO A 236 11.93 4.89 6.01
C PRO A 236 10.42 5.17 5.99
N ILE A 237 10.03 6.28 5.38
CA ILE A 237 8.64 6.69 5.24
C ILE A 237 7.90 5.67 4.40
N ARG A 238 6.77 5.19 4.90
CA ARG A 238 5.94 4.20 4.21
C ARG A 238 4.95 4.91 3.28
N GLY A 239 5.34 5.10 2.02
CA GLY A 239 4.44 5.57 0.96
C GLY A 239 3.41 4.51 0.54
N LEU A 240 2.55 4.86 -0.42
CA LEU A 240 1.50 3.97 -0.93
C LEU A 240 2.06 2.66 -1.52
N CYS A 241 3.17 2.73 -2.28
CA CYS A 241 3.82 1.54 -2.84
C CYS A 241 4.28 0.56 -1.77
N GLN A 242 4.87 1.05 -0.67
CA GLN A 242 5.32 0.20 0.43
C GLN A 242 4.16 -0.46 1.18
N ARG A 243 2.98 0.16 1.19
CA ARG A 243 1.77 -0.43 1.78
C ARG A 243 1.18 -1.56 0.94
N LEU A 244 1.37 -1.52 -0.37
CA LEU A 244 0.82 -2.52 -1.30
C LEU A 244 1.79 -3.66 -1.55
N LYS A 245 3.11 -3.36 -1.60
CA LYS A 245 4.18 -4.28 -1.98
C LYS A 245 4.61 -5.20 -0.82
N GLY A 246 5.02 -6.42 -1.17
CA GLY A 246 5.71 -7.32 -0.26
C GLY A 246 4.80 -8.21 0.59
N LYS A 247 5.44 -8.99 1.50
CA LYS A 247 4.74 -9.96 2.36
C LYS A 247 3.78 -9.32 3.35
N SER A 248 4.14 -8.14 3.86
CA SER A 248 3.33 -7.36 4.81
C SER A 248 2.40 -6.35 4.13
N GLY A 249 2.40 -6.30 2.79
CA GLY A 249 1.53 -5.41 2.02
C GLY A 249 0.08 -5.89 1.97
N ARG A 250 -0.80 -5.01 1.51
CA ARG A 250 -2.24 -5.28 1.46
C ARG A 250 -2.60 -6.51 0.63
N PHE A 251 -1.97 -6.74 -0.52
CA PHE A 251 -2.28 -7.88 -1.37
C PHE A 251 -1.92 -9.21 -0.70
N ARG A 252 -0.68 -9.40 -0.31
CA ARG A 252 -0.22 -10.67 0.27
C ARG A 252 -0.57 -10.84 1.74
N GLY A 253 -0.59 -9.76 2.52
CA GLY A 253 -0.78 -9.79 3.97
C GLY A 253 -2.22 -9.65 4.45
N ASN A 254 -3.12 -9.08 3.63
CA ASN A 254 -4.49 -8.82 4.05
C ASN A 254 -5.58 -9.31 3.09
N LEU A 255 -5.27 -9.51 1.79
CA LEU A 255 -6.25 -9.96 0.80
C LEU A 255 -6.08 -11.43 0.44
N SER A 256 -4.87 -11.86 0.08
CA SER A 256 -4.59 -13.27 -0.24
C SER A 256 -4.59 -14.16 1.01
N GLY A 257 -4.22 -13.60 2.14
CA GLY A 257 -4.28 -14.23 3.46
C GLY A 257 -4.57 -13.18 4.51
N LYS A 258 -5.43 -13.50 5.45
CA LYS A 258 -5.81 -12.61 6.58
C LYS A 258 -5.84 -13.40 7.87
N ARG A 259 -5.62 -12.70 8.98
CA ARG A 259 -5.90 -13.27 10.30
C ARG A 259 -7.40 -13.32 10.50
N VAL A 260 -7.87 -14.42 11.06
CA VAL A 260 -9.29 -14.67 11.30
C VAL A 260 -9.55 -14.83 12.79
N ASP A 261 -10.77 -14.44 13.21
CA ASP A 261 -11.28 -14.72 14.54
C ASP A 261 -11.81 -16.16 14.63
N PHE A 262 -12.25 -16.58 15.79
CA PHE A 262 -12.74 -17.92 16.05
C PHE A 262 -11.73 -19.02 15.69
N SER A 263 -10.47 -18.79 16.04
CA SER A 263 -9.39 -19.74 15.86
C SER A 263 -8.67 -20.02 17.18
N ALA A 264 -8.22 -21.27 17.35
CA ALA A 264 -7.47 -21.69 18.52
C ALA A 264 -6.26 -22.53 18.10
N ARG A 265 -5.26 -22.57 18.95
CA ARG A 265 -4.02 -23.31 18.74
C ARG A 265 -3.55 -23.88 20.06
N THR A 266 -3.32 -25.18 20.10
CA THR A 266 -2.73 -25.86 21.26
C THR A 266 -2.02 -27.15 20.84
N VAL A 267 -1.39 -27.79 21.79
CA VAL A 267 -0.70 -29.08 21.60
C VAL A 267 -1.70 -30.21 21.35
N ILE A 268 -1.35 -31.16 20.50
CA ILE A 268 -2.11 -32.34 20.20
C ILE A 268 -1.61 -33.51 21.08
N SER A 269 -2.54 -34.32 21.57
CA SER A 269 -2.24 -35.58 22.24
C SER A 269 -3.12 -36.70 21.69
N PRO A 270 -2.62 -37.92 21.55
CA PRO A 270 -3.43 -39.08 21.09
C PRO A 270 -4.44 -39.48 22.14
N ASP A 271 -5.61 -39.93 21.69
CA ASP A 271 -6.66 -40.55 22.54
C ASP A 271 -7.40 -41.67 21.78
N PRO A 272 -7.18 -42.94 22.12
CA PRO A 272 -7.78 -44.03 21.41
C PRO A 272 -9.32 -44.16 21.61
N ASN A 273 -9.87 -43.46 22.61
CA ASN A 273 -11.31 -43.53 22.91
C ASN A 273 -12.16 -42.61 22.03
N LEU A 274 -11.52 -41.76 21.21
CA LEU A 274 -12.21 -40.90 20.25
C LEU A 274 -12.40 -41.62 18.91
N ARG A 275 -13.50 -41.33 18.26
CA ARG A 275 -13.72 -41.77 16.87
C ARG A 275 -12.75 -41.03 15.93
N VAL A 276 -12.53 -41.59 14.74
CA VAL A 276 -11.64 -41.04 13.72
C VAL A 276 -12.12 -39.66 13.23
N ASP A 277 -13.43 -39.43 13.22
CA ASP A 277 -14.12 -38.22 12.83
C ASP A 277 -14.29 -37.20 13.98
N GLN A 278 -13.87 -37.54 15.20
CA GLN A 278 -14.02 -36.72 16.39
C GLN A 278 -12.70 -36.04 16.79
N VAL A 279 -12.84 -34.86 17.41
CA VAL A 279 -11.75 -34.14 18.05
C VAL A 279 -12.13 -33.75 19.47
N GLY A 280 -11.24 -34.05 20.42
CA GLY A 280 -11.36 -33.60 21.79
C GLY A 280 -10.90 -32.17 21.93
N VAL A 281 -11.80 -31.23 22.25
CA VAL A 281 -11.53 -29.82 22.45
C VAL A 281 -11.46 -29.47 23.93
N PRO A 282 -10.44 -28.77 24.42
CA PRO A 282 -10.37 -28.31 25.80
C PRO A 282 -11.57 -27.44 26.17
N GLN A 283 -12.13 -27.63 27.36
CA GLN A 283 -13.25 -26.83 27.86
C GLN A 283 -12.95 -25.32 27.88
N GLU A 284 -11.74 -24.95 28.21
CA GLU A 284 -11.32 -23.54 28.21
C GLU A 284 -11.36 -22.92 26.78
N VAL A 285 -10.95 -23.70 25.77
CA VAL A 285 -11.05 -23.28 24.37
C VAL A 285 -12.51 -23.20 23.96
N ALA A 286 -13.33 -24.17 24.35
CA ALA A 286 -14.76 -24.19 24.03
C ALA A 286 -15.54 -23.02 24.64
N LYS A 287 -15.09 -22.44 25.76
CA LYS A 287 -15.66 -21.22 26.35
C LYS A 287 -15.29 -19.94 25.58
N ILE A 288 -14.09 -19.91 25.00
CA ILE A 288 -13.58 -18.72 24.28
C ILE A 288 -14.06 -18.72 22.84
N MET A 289 -13.98 -19.86 22.16
CA MET A 289 -14.49 -20.02 20.80
C MET A 289 -16.00 -20.18 20.86
N THR A 290 -16.70 -19.20 20.31
CA THR A 290 -18.16 -19.21 20.28
C THR A 290 -18.67 -19.63 18.90
N TYR A 291 -19.85 -20.24 18.91
CA TYR A 291 -20.59 -20.56 17.70
C TYR A 291 -21.80 -19.63 17.61
N PRO A 292 -21.91 -18.78 16.57
CA PRO A 292 -23.05 -17.91 16.39
C PRO A 292 -24.27 -18.72 15.95
N GLU A 293 -25.26 -18.87 16.82
CA GLU A 293 -26.50 -19.58 16.53
C GLU A 293 -27.67 -18.60 16.45
N LYS A 294 -28.37 -18.60 15.31
CA LYS A 294 -29.56 -17.77 15.11
C LYS A 294 -30.74 -18.34 15.88
N VAL A 295 -31.44 -17.49 16.61
CA VAL A 295 -32.62 -17.86 17.40
C VAL A 295 -33.78 -18.18 16.50
N ASN A 296 -34.32 -19.39 16.65
CA ASN A 296 -35.52 -19.87 16.00
C ASN A 296 -36.54 -20.31 17.07
N ALA A 297 -37.79 -20.54 16.68
CA ALA A 297 -38.82 -20.99 17.60
C ALA A 297 -38.49 -22.33 18.29
N GLN A 298 -37.72 -23.22 17.64
CA GLN A 298 -37.35 -24.53 18.17
C GLN A 298 -36.18 -24.50 19.16
N ASN A 299 -35.23 -23.57 19.01
CA ASN A 299 -34.01 -23.48 19.83
C ASN A 299 -34.07 -22.42 20.92
N LEU A 300 -35.14 -21.59 20.96
CA LEU A 300 -35.28 -20.45 21.85
C LEU A 300 -35.05 -20.84 23.32
N GLU A 301 -35.75 -21.87 23.81
CA GLU A 301 -35.63 -22.29 25.21
C GLU A 301 -34.22 -22.80 25.56
N LYS A 302 -33.60 -23.51 24.62
CA LYS A 302 -32.22 -24.01 24.78
C LYS A 302 -31.25 -22.80 24.89
N LEU A 303 -31.37 -21.85 24.01
CA LEU A 303 -30.51 -20.64 23.98
C LEU A 303 -30.74 -19.72 25.19
N GLN A 304 -31.98 -19.59 25.67
CA GLN A 304 -32.28 -18.87 26.91
C GLN A 304 -31.54 -19.44 28.11
N LYS A 305 -31.51 -20.78 28.26
CA LYS A 305 -30.77 -21.47 29.33
C LYS A 305 -29.26 -21.17 29.24
N LEU A 306 -28.69 -21.17 28.02
CA LEU A 306 -27.29 -20.87 27.79
C LEU A 306 -26.93 -19.40 28.09
N VAL A 307 -27.84 -18.49 27.78
CA VAL A 307 -27.68 -17.06 28.09
C VAL A 307 -27.69 -16.83 29.61
N VAL A 308 -28.54 -17.51 30.34
CA VAL A 308 -28.58 -17.44 31.81
C VAL A 308 -27.31 -18.00 32.44
N ALA A 309 -26.78 -19.12 31.94
CA ALA A 309 -25.51 -19.71 32.37
C ALA A 309 -24.35 -18.71 32.19
N GLY A 310 -24.34 -17.98 31.08
CA GLY A 310 -23.38 -16.93 30.79
C GLY A 310 -21.96 -17.41 30.44
N GLN A 311 -20.99 -16.51 30.47
CA GLN A 311 -19.66 -16.75 29.96
C GLN A 311 -18.78 -17.67 30.83
N LYS A 312 -18.96 -17.65 32.15
CA LYS A 312 -18.05 -18.36 33.09
C LYS A 312 -18.32 -19.84 33.16
N GLN A 313 -19.57 -20.26 32.98
CA GLN A 313 -20.00 -21.65 33.11
C GLN A 313 -20.17 -22.31 31.73
N TRP A 314 -19.62 -23.51 31.54
CA TRP A 314 -19.87 -24.32 30.36
C TRP A 314 -20.92 -25.36 30.65
N PRO A 315 -21.92 -25.58 29.77
CA PRO A 315 -22.23 -24.84 28.56
C PRO A 315 -22.90 -23.48 28.86
N GLY A 316 -22.52 -22.43 28.07
CA GLY A 316 -23.00 -21.07 28.21
C GLY A 316 -22.93 -20.27 26.93
N ALA A 317 -22.99 -18.94 27.04
CA ALA A 317 -22.88 -18.01 25.94
C ALA A 317 -22.06 -16.76 26.32
N ASN A 318 -21.40 -16.12 25.35
CA ASN A 318 -20.56 -14.95 25.57
C ASN A 318 -21.27 -13.66 25.22
N TYR A 319 -21.99 -13.63 24.10
CA TYR A 319 -22.62 -12.44 23.55
C TYR A 319 -23.99 -12.77 22.98
N VAL A 320 -24.84 -11.75 22.96
CA VAL A 320 -26.12 -11.76 22.24
C VAL A 320 -26.12 -10.57 21.29
N GLU A 321 -26.36 -10.82 20.02
CA GLU A 321 -26.54 -9.81 19.00
C GLU A 321 -28.04 -9.63 18.76
N ILE A 322 -28.55 -8.48 19.12
CA ILE A 322 -29.96 -8.16 19.00
C ILE A 322 -30.19 -7.57 17.61
N ALA A 323 -31.03 -8.23 16.84
CA ALA A 323 -31.46 -7.72 15.55
C ALA A 323 -32.35 -6.47 15.74
N ASN A 324 -32.26 -5.51 14.82
CA ASN A 324 -33.09 -4.30 14.87
C ASN A 324 -34.52 -4.64 14.40
N HIS A 325 -35.31 -5.25 15.26
CA HIS A 325 -36.68 -5.69 14.93
C HIS A 325 -37.69 -4.54 14.78
N ASP A 326 -37.44 -3.43 15.46
CA ASP A 326 -38.41 -2.34 15.63
C ASP A 326 -38.22 -1.15 14.66
N ASP A 327 -37.17 -1.16 13.81
CA ASP A 327 -36.83 -0.07 12.89
C ASP A 327 -36.87 -0.54 11.43
N PRO A 328 -37.94 -0.31 10.66
CA PRO A 328 -38.00 -0.71 9.24
C PRO A 328 -36.98 -0.01 8.35
N GLY A 329 -36.37 1.09 8.83
CA GLY A 329 -35.30 1.84 8.14
C GLY A 329 -33.89 1.49 8.55
N ALA A 330 -33.69 0.56 9.48
CA ALA A 330 -32.39 0.21 10.04
C ALA A 330 -31.61 -0.85 9.23
N GLY A 331 -32.02 -1.14 8.00
CA GLY A 331 -31.46 -2.23 7.17
C GLY A 331 -29.95 -2.30 7.06
N ASP A 332 -29.22 -1.21 7.30
CA ASP A 332 -27.75 -1.15 7.22
C ASP A 332 -27.05 -0.91 8.58
N ARG A 333 -27.78 -0.82 9.68
CA ARG A 333 -27.15 -0.65 10.99
C ARG A 333 -26.71 -2.00 11.53
N PRO A 334 -25.43 -2.12 11.97
CA PRO A 334 -24.95 -3.37 12.57
C PRO A 334 -25.81 -3.71 13.81
N PRO A 335 -26.10 -5.02 14.03
CA PRO A 335 -26.84 -5.45 15.19
C PRO A 335 -26.13 -5.06 16.49
N PHE A 336 -26.89 -4.76 17.52
CA PHE A 336 -26.32 -4.36 18.79
C PHE A 336 -25.82 -5.58 19.57
N LYS A 337 -24.49 -5.65 19.81
CA LYS A 337 -23.86 -6.76 20.51
C LYS A 337 -23.78 -6.51 22.02
N LYS A 338 -24.49 -7.31 22.82
CA LYS A 338 -24.47 -7.27 24.29
C LYS A 338 -23.55 -8.34 24.85
N SER A 339 -22.62 -7.99 25.73
CA SER A 339 -21.81 -8.94 26.48
C SER A 339 -22.56 -9.53 27.68
N LEU A 340 -22.46 -10.83 27.86
CA LEU A 340 -23.05 -11.56 29.01
C LEU A 340 -22.12 -11.62 30.23
N LEU A 341 -20.95 -10.99 30.17
CA LEU A 341 -20.04 -10.89 31.31
C LEU A 341 -20.60 -9.97 32.39
N TYR A 342 -21.26 -8.89 31.98
CA TYR A 342 -21.85 -7.87 32.84
C TYR A 342 -23.35 -7.75 32.54
N GLY A 343 -24.15 -7.40 33.54
CA GLY A 343 -25.58 -7.16 33.40
C GLY A 343 -26.45 -8.33 33.84
N ASP A 344 -27.78 -8.07 33.82
CA ASP A 344 -28.81 -9.07 34.20
C ASP A 344 -29.07 -10.04 33.04
N ARG A 345 -28.45 -11.22 33.12
CA ARG A 345 -28.58 -12.29 32.13
C ARG A 345 -30.00 -12.87 32.06
N ALA A 346 -30.71 -12.89 33.20
CA ALA A 346 -32.07 -13.42 33.24
C ALA A 346 -33.04 -12.52 32.47
N ARG A 347 -32.83 -11.20 32.54
CA ARG A 347 -33.56 -10.23 31.76
C ARG A 347 -33.25 -10.35 30.27
N ILE A 348 -31.97 -10.41 29.90
CA ILE A 348 -31.54 -10.56 28.49
C ILE A 348 -32.12 -11.84 27.90
N ALA A 349 -32.15 -12.96 28.66
CA ALA A 349 -32.72 -14.22 28.19
C ALA A 349 -34.22 -14.11 27.93
N LYS A 350 -34.97 -13.35 28.74
CA LYS A 350 -36.41 -13.11 28.53
C LYS A 350 -36.71 -12.19 27.34
N GLU A 351 -35.80 -11.23 27.08
CA GLU A 351 -35.90 -10.29 25.96
C GLU A 351 -35.55 -10.93 24.62
N LEU A 352 -34.96 -12.12 24.59
CA LEU A 352 -34.50 -12.83 23.40
C LEU A 352 -35.67 -13.13 22.43
N ARG A 353 -35.55 -12.71 21.18
CA ARG A 353 -36.55 -12.88 20.13
C ARG A 353 -36.03 -13.74 18.98
N VAL A 354 -36.96 -14.29 18.20
CA VAL A 354 -36.63 -14.99 16.96
C VAL A 354 -35.98 -14.03 15.98
N GLY A 355 -34.80 -14.38 15.46
CA GLY A 355 -34.00 -13.54 14.56
C GLY A 355 -32.74 -13.00 15.20
N ASP A 356 -32.66 -12.92 16.53
CA ASP A 356 -31.43 -12.58 17.24
C ASP A 356 -30.35 -13.64 17.03
N VAL A 357 -29.08 -13.32 17.29
CA VAL A 357 -27.99 -14.26 17.21
C VAL A 357 -27.32 -14.39 18.59
N VAL A 358 -27.19 -15.62 19.07
CA VAL A 358 -26.52 -15.93 20.34
C VAL A 358 -25.17 -16.56 20.03
N GLU A 359 -24.10 -15.96 20.50
CA GLU A 359 -22.75 -16.55 20.45
C GLU A 359 -22.61 -17.53 21.64
N ARG A 360 -23.06 -18.77 21.42
CA ARG A 360 -22.95 -19.82 22.42
C ARG A 360 -21.56 -20.44 22.45
N HIS A 361 -21.21 -21.03 23.59
CA HIS A 361 -20.02 -21.87 23.67
C HIS A 361 -20.13 -23.05 22.72
N MET A 362 -18.98 -23.55 22.31
CA MET A 362 -18.87 -24.77 21.53
C MET A 362 -19.42 -25.95 22.34
N GLN A 363 -20.20 -26.83 21.71
CA GLN A 363 -20.84 -27.98 22.30
C GLN A 363 -20.45 -29.27 21.57
N ASP A 364 -20.72 -30.42 22.21
CA ASP A 364 -20.53 -31.71 21.56
C ASP A 364 -21.41 -31.83 20.30
N GLY A 365 -20.82 -32.36 19.23
CA GLY A 365 -21.46 -32.46 17.92
C GLY A 365 -21.32 -31.24 16.99
N ASP A 366 -20.75 -30.15 17.47
CA ASP A 366 -20.41 -29.06 16.58
C ASP A 366 -19.28 -29.46 15.62
N VAL A 367 -19.29 -28.94 14.41
CA VAL A 367 -18.28 -29.27 13.39
C VAL A 367 -17.26 -28.14 13.31
N VAL A 368 -15.98 -28.50 13.41
CA VAL A 368 -14.85 -27.57 13.29
C VAL A 368 -13.91 -28.02 12.18
N LEU A 369 -13.18 -27.04 11.62
CA LEU A 369 -12.14 -27.27 10.64
C LEU A 369 -10.79 -27.34 11.35
N PHE A 370 -10.08 -28.43 11.15
CA PHE A 370 -8.71 -28.60 11.63
C PHE A 370 -7.71 -28.41 10.48
N ASN A 371 -6.72 -27.57 10.72
CA ASN A 371 -5.64 -27.32 9.77
C ASN A 371 -4.30 -27.59 10.43
N ARG A 372 -3.39 -28.26 9.72
CA ARG A 372 -1.97 -28.36 10.07
C ARG A 372 -1.11 -27.63 9.05
N GLN A 373 -0.20 -26.79 9.51
CA GLN A 373 0.82 -26.17 8.67
C GLN A 373 2.07 -27.07 8.56
N PRO A 374 2.68 -27.19 7.36
CA PRO A 374 2.37 -26.52 6.11
C PRO A 374 1.14 -27.17 5.40
N SER A 375 0.23 -26.33 4.89
CA SER A 375 -0.97 -26.77 4.16
C SER A 375 -0.66 -26.97 2.67
N LEU A 376 -0.04 -28.12 2.32
CA LEU A 376 0.41 -28.41 0.96
C LEU A 376 -0.71 -28.95 0.06
N HIS A 377 -1.71 -29.61 0.62
CA HIS A 377 -2.85 -30.18 -0.12
C HIS A 377 -4.14 -30.03 0.66
N LYS A 378 -5.26 -30.27 -0.01
CA LYS A 378 -6.61 -30.17 0.57
C LYS A 378 -6.81 -31.02 1.83
N LEU A 379 -6.12 -32.17 1.95
CA LEU A 379 -6.18 -33.05 3.12
C LEU A 379 -5.51 -32.48 4.38
N SER A 380 -4.78 -31.37 4.25
CA SER A 380 -4.23 -30.64 5.41
C SER A 380 -5.32 -29.91 6.20
N ILE A 381 -6.53 -29.76 5.63
CA ILE A 381 -7.70 -29.15 6.25
C ILE A 381 -8.82 -30.18 6.22
N MET A 382 -9.27 -30.60 7.38
CA MET A 382 -10.35 -31.57 7.51
C MET A 382 -11.35 -31.14 8.58
N SER A 383 -12.62 -31.54 8.43
CA SER A 383 -13.67 -31.30 9.40
C SER A 383 -13.73 -32.45 10.43
N HIS A 384 -13.95 -32.09 11.68
CA HIS A 384 -14.15 -33.03 12.77
C HIS A 384 -15.32 -32.60 13.64
N GLU A 385 -16.03 -33.59 14.22
CA GLU A 385 -17.02 -33.36 15.26
C GLU A 385 -16.33 -33.05 16.59
N VAL A 386 -16.79 -32.03 17.28
CA VAL A 386 -16.26 -31.63 18.59
C VAL A 386 -16.78 -32.56 19.69
N LYS A 387 -15.88 -32.92 20.58
CA LYS A 387 -16.18 -33.49 21.90
C LYS A 387 -15.46 -32.68 22.97
N VAL A 388 -16.19 -31.96 23.79
CA VAL A 388 -15.59 -31.08 24.80
C VAL A 388 -15.06 -31.90 25.96
N MET A 389 -13.80 -31.67 26.32
CA MET A 389 -13.10 -32.44 27.34
C MET A 389 -12.43 -31.54 28.39
N PRO A 390 -12.25 -32.01 29.63
CA PRO A 390 -11.65 -31.25 30.73
C PRO A 390 -10.11 -31.09 30.59
N TRP A 391 -9.52 -31.55 29.51
CA TRP A 391 -8.09 -31.51 29.25
C TRP A 391 -7.65 -30.15 28.69
N ARG A 392 -6.34 -29.92 28.66
CA ARG A 392 -5.76 -28.68 28.13
C ARG A 392 -5.20 -28.78 26.70
N THR A 393 -5.21 -30.01 26.13
CA THR A 393 -4.66 -30.29 24.81
C THR A 393 -5.78 -30.80 23.90
N PHE A 394 -5.62 -30.54 22.57
CA PHE A 394 -6.49 -31.20 21.61
C PHE A 394 -6.21 -32.69 21.58
N ARG A 395 -7.26 -33.46 21.43
CA ARG A 395 -7.20 -34.92 21.41
C ARG A 395 -7.71 -35.45 20.09
N PHE A 396 -6.94 -36.35 19.50
CA PHE A 396 -7.31 -37.08 18.28
C PHE A 396 -7.14 -38.57 18.47
N ASN A 397 -7.87 -39.33 17.64
CA ASN A 397 -7.62 -40.75 17.52
C ASN A 397 -6.18 -40.96 16.98
N GLU A 398 -5.52 -42.03 17.44
CA GLU A 398 -4.17 -42.40 17.05
C GLU A 398 -4.01 -42.51 15.52
N CYS A 399 -5.00 -43.09 14.83
CA CYS A 399 -4.99 -43.23 13.39
C CYS A 399 -4.90 -41.85 12.65
N VAL A 400 -5.57 -40.85 13.18
CA VAL A 400 -5.51 -39.49 12.60
C VAL A 400 -4.17 -38.83 12.87
N SER A 401 -3.56 -39.02 14.03
CA SER A 401 -2.27 -38.49 14.39
C SER A 401 -1.12 -39.08 13.55
N VAL A 402 -1.24 -40.32 13.12
CA VAL A 402 -0.25 -40.98 12.22
C VAL A 402 -0.37 -40.45 10.79
N TRP A 403 -1.57 -40.19 10.31
CA TRP A 403 -1.82 -39.61 8.97
C TRP A 403 -1.45 -38.12 8.83
N LYS A 404 -1.34 -37.43 9.94
CA LYS A 404 -0.73 -36.11 10.02
C LYS A 404 0.68 -36.25 10.57
N PRO A 405 1.70 -36.59 9.74
CA PRO A 405 3.04 -36.86 10.24
C PRO A 405 3.52 -35.69 11.04
N THR A 406 3.70 -35.89 12.33
CA THR A 406 4.39 -34.98 13.21
C THR A 406 5.85 -34.94 12.76
N THR A 407 6.18 -34.12 11.78
CA THR A 407 7.56 -33.84 11.45
C THR A 407 8.15 -33.06 12.61
N GLY A 408 8.86 -33.80 13.47
CA GLY A 408 9.84 -33.30 14.42
C GLY A 408 9.29 -32.31 15.46
N LEU A 409 9.35 -32.74 16.73
CA LEU A 409 9.30 -31.89 17.93
C LEU A 409 8.16 -30.85 17.98
N GLY A 410 7.00 -31.29 18.44
CA GLY A 410 6.11 -30.44 19.22
C GLY A 410 5.65 -29.12 18.62
N GLY A 411 5.32 -29.05 17.34
CA GLY A 411 4.63 -27.88 16.80
C GLY A 411 3.15 -27.92 17.17
N PRO A 412 2.56 -26.80 17.68
CA PRO A 412 1.14 -26.73 17.93
C PRO A 412 0.34 -26.77 16.63
N ASP A 413 -0.72 -27.56 16.60
CA ASP A 413 -1.66 -27.56 15.48
C ASP A 413 -2.65 -26.39 15.58
N GLN A 414 -3.10 -25.92 14.44
CA GLN A 414 -3.97 -24.75 14.29
C GLN A 414 -5.33 -25.16 13.75
N THR A 415 -6.33 -24.52 14.22
CA THR A 415 -7.71 -24.55 13.71
C THR A 415 -8.01 -23.30 12.92
#